data_0159427c56482825edc22b82410a74d4
#
_entry.id   0159427c56482825edc22b82410a74d4
#
_cell.length_a   1.000
_cell.length_b   1.000
_cell.length_c   1.000
_cell.angle_alpha   90.00
_cell.angle_beta   90.00
_cell.angle_gamma   90.00
#
_symmetry.space_group_name_H-M   'P 1'
#
loop_
_entity.id
_entity.type
_entity.pdbx_description
1 polymer ?
#
loop_
_entity_poly.entity_id
_entity_poly.type
_entity_poly.pdbx_seq_one_letter_code
_entity_poly.pdbx_strand_id
1 'polypeptide(L)'
;MKVPAAARALPWVGVLLALLYVASAFRPPRDGVMPLSRAAGMPVVDLGRTKPLDTFARSTLLIVSGRQSFYLAGTDGTSERKEAKGHERRPALAWLLDVMARPEQARGYRVVRVDHPDLKALLGAERERKYFSVDEIVQHREALEAQIQRATQVPAGSRDHYQRAVVDLAQKLTLVFNVEDWANLLLVPPLDPAAPDAWGSIASAEHQAQEHGNTSPATAAWTGTLQAWRSQDAAAFAAAPAAYMEWLRSAPTVHGSRMRTELLFNRSAPFLHALGLYVIVFILASLSWLRLSRSLATTALWVLGVGLAMHTFGLVVRTYVQGRPPVTNLYSSAIFVGWGGAVLGLFLERFYRNGVGAATAAGMGFLTLLVAHNLSLDGDTMTMMQAVLDTNFWLATHVVVITLGYASTFLAGFLGILYILRGVFTRSLTAQEQVNLPRMIYGILCFATLFSFVGTILGGIWADQSWGRFWGWDPKENGALLIVLWNALILHARWGGMIRQRGLAVMAVAGNIVTSWSWFGTNMLGVGLHAYGFIDSAIFWMFTFVATQLAIIGTGLVPLHRWRSLQPAVKTATSPSSPQGASQRPGSRRPATPLAPPAPESPR
;
A
#
# COMPACT_ATOMS: atom_id res chain seq x y z
N MET A 1 -34.32 18.27 19.91
CA MET A 1 -33.21 19.25 20.00
C MET A 1 -32.72 19.57 18.57
N LYS A 2 -32.73 20.86 18.19
CA LYS A 2 -32.19 21.29 16.87
C LYS A 2 -30.69 21.12 16.88
N VAL A 3 -30.15 20.37 15.90
CA VAL A 3 -28.69 20.18 15.74
C VAL A 3 -28.06 21.56 15.50
N PRO A 4 -26.99 21.95 16.23
CA PRO A 4 -26.32 23.24 16.06
C PRO A 4 -25.86 23.43 14.59
N ALA A 5 -25.90 24.67 14.09
CA ALA A 5 -25.51 24.99 12.71
C ALA A 5 -24.09 24.51 12.38
N ALA A 6 -23.14 24.67 13.31
CA ALA A 6 -21.76 24.18 13.18
C ALA A 6 -21.68 22.65 12.96
N ALA A 7 -22.55 21.87 13.64
CA ALA A 7 -22.60 20.43 13.50
C ALA A 7 -23.16 19.96 12.14
N ARG A 8 -24.00 20.80 11.49
CA ARG A 8 -24.51 20.55 10.12
C ARG A 8 -23.47 20.90 9.03
N ALA A 9 -22.64 21.90 9.29
CA ALA A 9 -21.59 22.35 8.36
C ALA A 9 -20.39 21.41 8.34
N LEU A 10 -20.11 20.68 9.44
CA LEU A 10 -18.91 19.86 9.60
C LEU A 10 -18.66 18.86 8.45
N PRO A 11 -19.67 18.11 7.94
CA PRO A 11 -19.44 17.18 6.82
C PRO A 11 -19.00 17.92 5.55
N TRP A 12 -19.60 19.07 5.24
CA TRP A 12 -19.25 19.87 4.06
C TRP A 12 -17.85 20.45 4.14
N VAL A 13 -17.48 20.96 5.32
CA VAL A 13 -16.13 21.46 5.58
C VAL A 13 -15.10 20.32 5.45
N GLY A 14 -15.41 19.15 6.02
CA GLY A 14 -14.54 17.97 5.92
C GLY A 14 -14.31 17.52 4.48
N VAL A 15 -15.37 17.46 3.68
CA VAL A 15 -15.26 17.12 2.24
C VAL A 15 -14.48 18.18 1.48
N LEU A 16 -14.75 19.46 1.71
CA LEU A 16 -14.03 20.55 1.04
C LEU A 16 -12.53 20.46 1.33
N LEU A 17 -12.15 20.27 2.59
CA LEU A 17 -10.74 20.11 2.97
C LEU A 17 -10.11 18.87 2.34
N ALA A 18 -10.82 17.74 2.31
CA ALA A 18 -10.34 16.53 1.65
C ALA A 18 -10.16 16.72 0.13
N LEU A 19 -11.11 17.41 -0.53
CA LEU A 19 -11.00 17.73 -1.95
C LEU A 19 -9.85 18.71 -2.24
N LEU A 20 -9.66 19.74 -1.41
CA LEU A 20 -8.52 20.66 -1.53
C LEU A 20 -7.18 19.93 -1.33
N TYR A 21 -7.12 19.00 -0.37
CA TYR A 21 -5.94 18.15 -0.16
C TYR A 21 -5.66 17.28 -1.39
N VAL A 22 -6.66 16.61 -1.96
CA VAL A 22 -6.51 15.82 -3.20
C VAL A 22 -6.15 16.72 -4.38
N ALA A 23 -6.80 17.87 -4.55
CA ALA A 23 -6.48 18.82 -5.62
C ALA A 23 -5.02 19.33 -5.55
N SER A 24 -4.46 19.44 -4.35
CA SER A 24 -3.05 19.83 -4.18
C SER A 24 -2.08 18.81 -4.79
N ALA A 25 -2.46 17.53 -4.87
CA ALA A 25 -1.67 16.46 -5.47
C ALA A 25 -1.47 16.62 -6.99
N PHE A 26 -2.38 17.31 -7.66
CA PHE A 26 -2.35 17.51 -9.11
C PHE A 26 -1.65 18.81 -9.53
N ARG A 27 -1.15 19.59 -8.57
CA ARG A 27 -0.40 20.82 -8.91
C ARG A 27 0.86 20.46 -9.69
N PRO A 28 1.14 21.14 -10.81
CA PRO A 28 2.37 20.93 -11.54
C PRO A 28 3.58 21.27 -10.67
N PRO A 29 4.69 20.51 -10.76
CA PRO A 29 5.92 20.88 -10.10
C PRO A 29 6.38 22.24 -10.64
N ARG A 30 6.97 23.05 -9.78
CA ARG A 30 7.64 24.27 -10.21
C ARG A 30 9.00 23.87 -10.76
N ASP A 31 9.26 24.21 -12.02
CA ASP A 31 10.60 24.09 -12.58
C ASP A 31 11.52 25.12 -11.91
N GLY A 32 12.76 24.71 -11.65
CA GLY A 32 13.83 25.61 -11.26
C GLY A 32 14.42 26.33 -12.48
N VAL A 33 15.70 26.74 -12.36
CA VAL A 33 16.44 27.33 -13.48
C VAL A 33 16.45 26.38 -14.68
N MET A 34 16.66 25.09 -14.45
CA MET A 34 16.59 24.05 -15.47
C MET A 34 15.18 23.43 -15.51
N PRO A 35 14.45 23.47 -16.65
CA PRO A 35 13.07 23.00 -16.73
C PRO A 35 12.99 21.46 -16.84
N LEU A 36 13.18 20.76 -15.74
CA LEU A 36 13.18 19.29 -15.65
C LEU A 36 11.91 18.64 -16.18
N SER A 37 10.78 19.37 -16.12
CA SER A 37 9.49 18.89 -16.66
C SER A 37 9.56 18.55 -18.15
N ARG A 38 10.48 19.14 -18.92
CA ARG A 38 10.67 18.89 -20.35
C ARG A 38 11.29 17.53 -20.62
N ALA A 39 12.30 17.13 -19.85
CA ALA A 39 12.97 15.85 -20.00
C ALA A 39 12.22 14.69 -19.29
N ALA A 40 11.39 15.00 -18.31
CA ALA A 40 10.70 14.01 -17.48
C ALA A 40 9.93 12.94 -18.27
N GLY A 41 9.39 13.31 -19.43
CA GLY A 41 8.59 12.44 -20.29
C GLY A 41 9.38 11.67 -21.36
N MET A 42 10.69 11.86 -21.47
CA MET A 42 11.50 11.11 -22.45
C MET A 42 11.44 9.61 -22.15
N PRO A 43 11.22 8.74 -23.15
CA PRO A 43 11.10 7.31 -22.93
C PRO A 43 12.45 6.65 -22.68
N VAL A 44 12.42 5.66 -21.81
CA VAL A 44 13.51 4.71 -21.58
C VAL A 44 12.90 3.31 -21.41
N VAL A 45 13.58 2.29 -21.94
CA VAL A 45 13.20 0.90 -21.67
C VAL A 45 14.10 0.36 -20.55
N ASP A 46 13.45 -0.11 -19.51
CA ASP A 46 14.13 -0.75 -18.39
C ASP A 46 13.28 -1.94 -17.91
N LEU A 47 13.93 -3.09 -17.69
CA LEU A 47 13.29 -4.36 -17.31
C LEU A 47 12.13 -4.75 -18.25
N GLY A 48 12.30 -4.55 -19.56
CA GLY A 48 11.33 -4.90 -20.60
C GLY A 48 10.12 -3.97 -20.71
N ARG A 49 10.09 -2.85 -19.97
CA ARG A 49 9.00 -1.87 -19.99
C ARG A 49 9.46 -0.49 -20.44
N THR A 50 8.73 0.11 -21.38
CA THR A 50 8.89 1.53 -21.71
C THR A 50 8.28 2.37 -20.60
N LYS A 51 9.07 3.29 -20.03
CA LYS A 51 8.67 4.17 -18.93
C LYS A 51 9.21 5.60 -19.13
N PRO A 52 8.60 6.62 -18.51
CA PRO A 52 9.14 7.98 -18.49
C PRO A 52 10.49 8.03 -17.76
N LEU A 53 11.35 8.92 -18.20
CA LEU A 53 12.65 9.17 -17.55
C LEU A 53 12.50 9.54 -16.06
N ASP A 54 11.44 10.27 -15.68
CA ASP A 54 11.12 10.57 -14.27
C ASP A 54 10.86 9.28 -13.46
N THR A 55 10.14 8.30 -14.03
CA THR A 55 9.91 7.01 -13.37
C THR A 55 11.21 6.24 -13.19
N PHE A 56 12.02 6.17 -14.24
CA PHE A 56 13.33 5.52 -14.19
C PHE A 56 14.24 6.17 -13.13
N ALA A 57 14.33 7.50 -13.13
CA ALA A 57 15.11 8.24 -12.14
C ALA A 57 14.65 7.97 -10.70
N ARG A 58 13.34 7.99 -10.46
CA ARG A 58 12.76 7.75 -9.13
C ARG A 58 13.01 6.32 -8.64
N SER A 59 12.80 5.32 -9.49
CA SER A 59 13.02 3.91 -9.13
C SER A 59 14.50 3.62 -8.89
N THR A 60 15.39 4.13 -9.73
CA THR A 60 16.84 3.96 -9.59
C THR A 60 17.38 4.62 -8.32
N LEU A 61 17.04 5.89 -8.07
CA LEU A 61 17.48 6.58 -6.86
C LEU A 61 16.86 5.93 -5.60
N LEU A 62 15.63 5.42 -5.69
CA LEU A 62 14.98 4.74 -4.57
C LEU A 62 15.72 3.45 -4.18
N ILE A 63 16.16 2.63 -5.15
CA ILE A 63 16.98 1.44 -4.91
C ILE A 63 18.31 1.84 -4.26
N VAL A 64 18.98 2.86 -4.80
CA VAL A 64 20.32 3.27 -4.35
C VAL A 64 20.27 3.92 -2.97
N SER A 65 19.30 4.81 -2.71
CA SER A 65 19.28 5.70 -1.54
C SER A 65 18.12 5.43 -0.54
N GLY A 66 17.12 4.63 -0.92
CA GLY A 66 15.87 4.50 -0.17
C GLY A 66 14.98 5.75 -0.26
N ARG A 67 15.24 6.69 -1.19
CA ARG A 67 14.52 7.97 -1.34
C ARG A 67 14.32 8.32 -2.82
N GLN A 68 13.27 9.08 -3.12
CA GLN A 68 13.01 9.61 -4.48
C GLN A 68 13.51 11.07 -4.67
N SER A 69 14.39 11.52 -3.80
CA SER A 69 15.04 12.84 -3.86
C SER A 69 16.32 12.80 -3.02
N PHE A 70 17.27 13.65 -3.33
CA PHE A 70 18.53 13.74 -2.60
C PHE A 70 18.80 15.17 -2.15
N TYR A 71 19.76 15.32 -1.25
CA TYR A 71 20.24 16.61 -0.81
C TYR A 71 21.68 16.78 -1.28
N LEU A 72 22.00 17.94 -1.84
CA LEU A 72 23.38 18.33 -2.03
C LEU A 72 23.97 18.58 -0.65
N ALA A 73 24.72 17.60 -0.15
CA ALA A 73 25.37 17.71 1.14
C ALA A 73 26.54 18.70 1.06
N GLY A 74 26.72 19.50 2.11
CA GLY A 74 28.02 20.07 2.44
C GLY A 74 29.02 18.94 2.72
N THR A 75 30.29 19.31 2.86
CA THR A 75 31.45 18.42 2.91
C THR A 75 31.51 17.42 4.08
N ASP A 76 30.58 17.42 5.01
CA ASP A 76 30.63 16.68 6.27
C ASP A 76 29.77 15.37 6.33
N GLY A 77 29.04 15.05 5.30
CA GLY A 77 28.51 13.70 5.05
C GLY A 77 27.40 13.17 5.96
N THR A 78 26.95 13.92 6.91
CA THR A 78 25.85 13.56 7.81
C THR A 78 24.54 14.10 7.27
N SER A 79 23.87 13.36 6.39
CA SER A 79 22.56 13.78 5.86
C SER A 79 21.39 13.14 6.62
N GLU A 80 21.35 13.28 7.94
CA GLU A 80 20.12 13.10 8.67
C GLU A 80 19.21 14.34 8.50
N ARG A 81 17.91 14.11 8.40
CA ARG A 81 16.86 15.11 8.11
C ARG A 81 16.93 16.38 9.01
N LYS A 82 17.63 16.31 10.16
CA LYS A 82 17.82 17.41 11.10
C LYS A 82 18.98 18.36 10.73
N GLU A 83 19.98 17.86 10.01
CA GLU A 83 21.18 18.61 9.61
C GLU A 83 21.04 19.28 8.25
N ALA A 84 20.00 18.92 7.48
CA ALA A 84 19.68 19.50 6.17
C ALA A 84 19.10 20.94 6.22
N LYS A 85 19.19 21.65 7.33
CA LYS A 85 18.87 23.08 7.37
C LYS A 85 19.93 23.83 6.56
N GLY A 86 19.59 24.17 5.31
CA GLY A 86 20.45 24.91 4.39
C GLY A 86 20.85 24.13 3.12
N HIS A 87 20.53 22.84 3.01
CA HIS A 87 20.82 22.04 1.82
C HIS A 87 19.64 22.04 0.84
N GLU A 88 19.94 22.22 -0.45
CA GLU A 88 18.92 22.19 -1.51
C GLU A 88 18.46 20.75 -1.76
N ARG A 89 17.16 20.51 -1.60
CA ARG A 89 16.55 19.23 -1.96
C ARG A 89 16.36 19.18 -3.47
N ARG A 90 16.96 18.17 -4.13
CA ARG A 90 16.86 17.94 -5.57
C ARG A 90 16.04 16.70 -5.90
N PRO A 91 15.25 16.72 -6.99
CA PRO A 91 14.50 15.56 -7.44
C PRO A 91 15.40 14.48 -8.04
N ALA A 92 14.91 13.23 -8.07
CA ALA A 92 15.65 12.09 -8.61
C ALA A 92 16.10 12.30 -10.07
N LEU A 93 15.28 12.99 -10.88
CA LEU A 93 15.63 13.28 -12.27
C LEU A 93 16.89 14.16 -12.39
N ALA A 94 17.09 15.12 -11.49
CA ALA A 94 18.32 15.93 -11.47
C ALA A 94 19.56 15.06 -11.14
N TRP A 95 19.43 14.13 -10.18
CA TRP A 95 20.48 13.17 -9.88
C TRP A 95 20.83 12.28 -11.08
N LEU A 96 19.79 11.73 -11.76
CA LEU A 96 20.00 10.88 -12.93
C LEU A 96 20.74 11.62 -14.05
N LEU A 97 20.32 12.86 -14.34
CA LEU A 97 20.96 13.69 -15.37
C LEU A 97 22.40 14.06 -14.98
N ASP A 98 22.70 14.28 -13.68
CA ASP A 98 24.06 14.50 -13.22
C ASP A 98 24.92 13.22 -13.40
N VAL A 99 24.40 12.03 -13.08
CA VAL A 99 25.12 10.75 -13.30
C VAL A 99 25.43 10.55 -14.78
N MET A 100 24.48 10.84 -15.68
CA MET A 100 24.64 10.67 -17.13
C MET A 100 25.56 11.73 -17.75
N ALA A 101 25.45 13.01 -17.34
CA ALA A 101 26.14 14.12 -18.00
C ALA A 101 27.40 14.60 -17.27
N ARG A 102 27.52 14.35 -15.95
CA ARG A 102 28.59 14.82 -15.07
C ARG A 102 29.00 13.75 -14.06
N PRO A 103 29.42 12.56 -14.52
CA PRO A 103 29.65 11.41 -13.64
C PRO A 103 30.68 11.73 -12.54
N GLU A 104 31.73 12.48 -12.84
CA GLU A 104 32.76 12.87 -11.89
C GLU A 104 32.19 13.65 -10.68
N GLN A 105 31.23 14.54 -10.93
CA GLN A 105 30.55 15.26 -9.87
C GLN A 105 29.55 14.36 -9.12
N ALA A 106 28.76 13.55 -9.86
CA ALA A 106 27.74 12.70 -9.30
C ALA A 106 28.28 11.58 -8.41
N ARG A 107 29.46 11.04 -8.73
CA ARG A 107 30.16 10.03 -7.91
C ARG A 107 30.49 10.55 -6.50
N GLY A 108 30.69 11.86 -6.34
CA GLY A 108 30.89 12.50 -5.04
C GLY A 108 29.62 12.66 -4.20
N TYR A 109 28.42 12.46 -4.78
CA TYR A 109 27.16 12.59 -4.03
C TYR A 109 26.96 11.44 -3.06
N ARG A 110 26.68 11.74 -1.79
CA ARG A 110 26.40 10.75 -0.74
C ARG A 110 24.95 10.27 -0.82
N VAL A 111 24.68 9.40 -1.78
CA VAL A 111 23.35 8.86 -2.06
C VAL A 111 23.25 7.34 -1.85
N VAL A 112 24.37 6.61 -1.83
CA VAL A 112 24.38 5.17 -1.66
C VAL A 112 24.13 4.81 -0.20
N ARG A 113 22.99 4.18 0.07
CA ARG A 113 22.60 3.77 1.42
C ARG A 113 23.21 2.44 1.80
N VAL A 114 23.91 2.41 2.95
CA VAL A 114 24.49 1.21 3.57
C VAL A 114 23.97 1.13 5.02
N ASP A 115 23.29 0.04 5.34
CA ASP A 115 22.69 -0.12 6.69
C ASP A 115 23.49 -1.09 7.59
N HIS A 116 24.15 -2.12 7.03
CA HIS A 116 24.81 -3.18 7.81
C HIS A 116 26.07 -2.66 8.55
N PRO A 117 26.18 -2.87 9.89
CA PRO A 117 27.29 -2.34 10.68
C PRO A 117 28.67 -2.80 10.21
N ASP A 118 28.85 -4.09 9.92
CA ASP A 118 30.15 -4.65 9.52
C ASP A 118 30.55 -4.18 8.12
N LEU A 119 29.57 -3.95 7.23
CA LEU A 119 29.84 -3.37 5.92
C LEU A 119 30.28 -1.91 6.03
N LYS A 120 29.71 -1.13 6.98
CA LYS A 120 30.17 0.22 7.29
C LYS A 120 31.61 0.22 7.86
N ALA A 121 31.91 -0.74 8.72
CA ALA A 121 33.27 -0.92 9.25
C ALA A 121 34.27 -1.25 8.13
N LEU A 122 33.89 -2.10 7.16
CA LEU A 122 34.71 -2.38 5.95
C LEU A 122 35.00 -1.10 5.17
N LEU A 123 34.05 -0.16 5.12
CA LEU A 123 34.17 1.15 4.46
C LEU A 123 34.82 2.21 5.36
N GLY A 124 35.39 1.85 6.50
CA GLY A 124 36.07 2.76 7.43
C GLY A 124 35.16 3.80 8.10
N ALA A 125 33.84 3.51 8.20
CA ALA A 125 32.87 4.47 8.67
C ALA A 125 32.25 4.12 10.03
N GLU A 126 31.78 5.14 10.75
CA GLU A 126 31.04 4.99 12.00
C GLU A 126 29.66 4.32 11.78
N ARG A 127 29.13 3.66 12.85
CA ARG A 127 27.87 2.92 12.82
C ARG A 127 26.65 3.78 12.46
N GLU A 128 26.67 5.04 12.85
CA GLU A 128 25.56 5.98 12.67
C GLU A 128 25.42 6.46 11.23
N ARG A 129 26.52 6.48 10.48
CA ARG A 129 26.55 6.92 9.09
C ARG A 129 25.78 5.97 8.18
N LYS A 130 24.87 6.51 7.35
CA LYS A 130 24.00 5.72 6.47
C LYS A 130 24.27 5.91 4.99
N TYR A 131 24.83 7.06 4.59
CA TYR A 131 25.00 7.44 3.19
C TYR A 131 26.47 7.62 2.83
N PHE A 132 26.83 7.06 1.67
CA PHE A 132 28.17 7.06 1.13
C PHE A 132 28.13 7.56 -0.32
N SER A 133 29.23 8.17 -0.78
CA SER A 133 29.44 8.44 -2.19
C SER A 133 30.05 7.22 -2.89
N VAL A 134 29.91 7.17 -4.22
CA VAL A 134 30.53 6.11 -5.01
C VAL A 134 32.06 6.15 -4.86
N ASP A 135 32.66 7.36 -4.86
CA ASP A 135 34.10 7.54 -4.69
C ASP A 135 34.61 7.00 -3.36
N GLU A 136 33.88 7.25 -2.26
CA GLU A 136 34.22 6.70 -0.94
C GLU A 136 34.19 5.17 -0.93
N ILE A 137 33.21 4.54 -1.60
CA ILE A 137 33.09 3.09 -1.65
C ILE A 137 34.19 2.48 -2.52
N VAL A 138 34.49 3.10 -3.65
CA VAL A 138 35.53 2.62 -4.60
C VAL A 138 36.93 2.64 -3.99
N GLN A 139 37.22 3.52 -3.01
CA GLN A 139 38.48 3.49 -2.25
C GLN A 139 38.70 2.15 -1.53
N HIS A 140 37.64 1.40 -1.22
CA HIS A 140 37.69 0.08 -0.57
C HIS A 140 37.42 -1.08 -1.53
N ARG A 141 37.63 -0.87 -2.85
CA ARG A 141 37.26 -1.78 -3.93
C ARG A 141 37.78 -3.20 -3.71
N GLU A 142 39.06 -3.37 -3.44
CA GLU A 142 39.68 -4.71 -3.31
C GLU A 142 39.03 -5.52 -2.17
N ALA A 143 38.83 -4.88 -1.01
CA ALA A 143 38.20 -5.53 0.13
C ALA A 143 36.72 -5.87 -0.17
N LEU A 144 36.00 -5.00 -0.87
CA LEU A 144 34.62 -5.20 -1.25
C LEU A 144 34.47 -6.32 -2.29
N GLU A 145 35.31 -6.35 -3.32
CA GLU A 145 35.33 -7.42 -4.36
C GLU A 145 35.57 -8.79 -3.74
N ALA A 146 36.51 -8.92 -2.79
CA ALA A 146 36.74 -10.18 -2.08
C ALA A 146 35.48 -10.64 -1.29
N GLN A 147 34.73 -9.71 -0.68
CA GLN A 147 33.48 -10.05 0.02
C GLN A 147 32.35 -10.40 -0.97
N ILE A 148 32.25 -9.72 -2.10
CA ILE A 148 31.27 -10.02 -3.15
C ILE A 148 31.51 -11.44 -3.70
N GLN A 149 32.77 -11.80 -3.99
CA GLN A 149 33.10 -13.15 -4.45
C GLN A 149 32.69 -14.23 -3.45
N ARG A 150 32.98 -14.02 -2.15
CA ARG A 150 32.56 -14.95 -1.08
C ARG A 150 31.05 -15.06 -0.99
N ALA A 151 30.32 -13.93 -1.02
CA ALA A 151 28.88 -13.91 -0.91
C ALA A 151 28.16 -14.54 -2.11
N THR A 152 28.72 -14.39 -3.33
CA THR A 152 28.14 -14.95 -4.56
C THR A 152 28.33 -16.46 -4.68
N GLN A 153 29.35 -17.05 -4.04
CA GLN A 153 29.54 -18.50 -3.95
C GLN A 153 28.46 -19.18 -3.08
N VAL A 154 27.77 -18.43 -2.19
CA VAL A 154 26.70 -18.95 -1.35
C VAL A 154 25.37 -18.81 -2.08
N PRO A 155 24.54 -19.90 -2.19
CA PRO A 155 23.21 -19.82 -2.76
C PRO A 155 22.35 -18.71 -2.10
N ALA A 156 21.58 -17.97 -2.88
CA ALA A 156 20.85 -16.77 -2.42
C ALA A 156 20.02 -17.01 -1.15
N GLY A 157 19.32 -18.16 -1.06
CA GLY A 157 18.48 -18.52 0.10
C GLY A 157 19.27 -18.88 1.36
N SER A 158 20.59 -19.15 1.24
CA SER A 158 21.45 -19.55 2.38
C SER A 158 22.39 -18.42 2.84
N ARG A 159 22.36 -17.25 2.17
CA ARG A 159 23.18 -16.10 2.55
C ARG A 159 22.77 -15.55 3.90
N ASP A 160 23.76 -15.25 4.73
CA ASP A 160 23.53 -14.51 5.98
C ASP A 160 23.22 -13.01 5.73
N HIS A 161 22.93 -12.24 6.78
CA HIS A 161 22.58 -10.83 6.66
C HIS A 161 23.72 -9.97 6.11
N TYR A 162 24.97 -10.28 6.44
CA TYR A 162 26.13 -9.56 5.94
C TYR A 162 26.35 -9.82 4.44
N GLN A 163 26.31 -11.09 4.03
CA GLN A 163 26.47 -11.50 2.63
C GLN A 163 25.38 -10.87 1.73
N ARG A 164 24.14 -10.80 2.23
CA ARG A 164 23.04 -10.12 1.53
C ARG A 164 23.29 -8.61 1.40
N ALA A 165 23.79 -7.97 2.46
CA ALA A 165 24.12 -6.53 2.42
C ALA A 165 25.26 -6.22 1.46
N VAL A 166 26.26 -7.12 1.35
CA VAL A 166 27.35 -7.00 0.39
C VAL A 166 26.84 -7.11 -1.05
N VAL A 167 25.96 -8.08 -1.33
CA VAL A 167 25.38 -8.26 -2.68
C VAL A 167 24.46 -7.09 -3.03
N ASP A 168 23.64 -6.59 -2.08
CA ASP A 168 22.81 -5.39 -2.27
C ASP A 168 23.65 -4.16 -2.62
N LEU A 169 24.76 -3.93 -1.91
CA LEU A 169 25.68 -2.83 -2.23
C LEU A 169 26.27 -2.98 -3.63
N ALA A 170 26.69 -4.19 -4.00
CA ALA A 170 27.22 -4.46 -5.34
C ALA A 170 26.19 -4.17 -6.44
N GLN A 171 24.93 -4.58 -6.24
CA GLN A 171 23.83 -4.29 -7.16
C GLN A 171 23.55 -2.79 -7.30
N LYS A 172 23.58 -2.04 -6.19
CA LYS A 172 23.44 -0.58 -6.21
C LYS A 172 24.53 0.11 -7.00
N LEU A 173 25.79 -0.31 -6.83
CA LEU A 173 26.91 0.23 -7.60
C LEU A 173 26.80 -0.11 -9.08
N THR A 174 26.48 -1.36 -9.41
CA THR A 174 26.24 -1.79 -10.80
C THR A 174 25.15 -0.94 -11.45
N LEU A 175 24.06 -0.66 -10.73
CA LEU A 175 22.98 0.18 -11.24
C LEU A 175 23.45 1.62 -11.52
N VAL A 176 24.27 2.21 -10.65
CA VAL A 176 24.83 3.56 -10.85
C VAL A 176 25.77 3.56 -12.06
N PHE A 177 26.66 2.58 -12.20
CA PHE A 177 27.58 2.49 -13.33
C PHE A 177 26.85 2.22 -14.66
N ASN A 178 25.78 1.43 -14.67
CA ASN A 178 24.93 1.24 -15.86
C ASN A 178 24.27 2.55 -16.29
N VAL A 179 23.85 3.41 -15.33
CA VAL A 179 23.30 4.74 -15.65
C VAL A 179 24.40 5.68 -16.15
N GLU A 180 25.59 5.60 -15.61
CA GLU A 180 26.73 6.40 -16.06
C GLU A 180 27.11 6.05 -17.52
N ASP A 181 27.04 4.76 -17.87
CA ASP A 181 27.20 4.27 -19.24
C ASP A 181 25.87 4.38 -20.05
N TRP A 182 25.26 5.56 -20.00
CA TRP A 182 23.94 5.83 -20.55
C TRP A 182 23.81 5.56 -22.05
N ALA A 183 24.92 5.60 -22.79
CA ALA A 183 24.92 5.30 -24.23
C ALA A 183 24.48 3.87 -24.53
N ASN A 184 24.62 2.95 -23.57
CA ASN A 184 24.18 1.55 -23.66
C ASN A 184 22.75 1.32 -23.10
N LEU A 185 22.10 2.34 -22.53
CA LEU A 185 20.69 2.24 -22.16
C LEU A 185 19.81 2.19 -23.43
N LEU A 186 18.66 1.50 -23.31
CA LEU A 186 17.68 1.41 -24.41
C LEU A 186 16.85 2.69 -24.52
N LEU A 187 17.35 3.63 -25.28
CA LEU A 187 16.82 4.99 -25.42
C LEU A 187 16.30 5.31 -26.83
N VAL A 188 16.62 4.48 -27.82
CA VAL A 188 16.24 4.67 -29.21
C VAL A 188 15.04 3.79 -29.55
N PRO A 189 13.85 4.36 -29.78
CA PRO A 189 12.67 3.59 -30.10
C PRO A 189 12.76 2.97 -31.49
N PRO A 190 12.19 1.76 -31.70
CA PRO A 190 12.08 1.16 -33.01
C PRO A 190 11.15 1.98 -33.90
N LEU A 191 11.51 2.14 -35.17
CA LEU A 191 10.68 2.78 -36.16
C LEU A 191 9.79 1.78 -36.92
N ASP A 192 10.15 0.50 -36.87
CA ASP A 192 9.37 -0.56 -37.51
C ASP A 192 8.23 -1.02 -36.58
N PRO A 193 6.96 -0.83 -37.02
CA PRO A 193 5.80 -1.32 -36.25
C PRO A 193 5.75 -2.84 -36.09
N ALA A 194 6.44 -3.60 -36.98
CA ALA A 194 6.48 -5.07 -36.91
C ALA A 194 7.42 -5.57 -35.80
N ALA A 195 8.33 -4.72 -35.32
CA ALA A 195 9.29 -5.04 -34.25
C ALA A 195 9.20 -4.01 -33.09
N PRO A 196 8.07 -3.89 -32.39
CA PRO A 196 7.81 -2.81 -31.41
C PRO A 196 8.72 -2.88 -30.17
N ASP A 197 9.31 -4.03 -29.91
CA ASP A 197 10.18 -4.25 -28.75
C ASP A 197 11.69 -4.13 -29.10
N ALA A 198 12.04 -3.84 -30.36
CA ALA A 198 13.41 -3.73 -30.83
C ALA A 198 14.04 -2.36 -30.51
N TRP A 199 14.03 -1.98 -29.23
CA TRP A 199 14.68 -0.75 -28.78
C TRP A 199 16.19 -0.85 -28.89
N GLY A 200 16.80 0.21 -29.37
CA GLY A 200 18.26 0.34 -29.53
C GLY A 200 18.88 1.21 -28.43
N SER A 201 20.19 1.05 -28.26
CA SER A 201 21.01 1.97 -27.49
C SER A 201 21.53 3.12 -28.35
N ILE A 202 21.95 4.22 -27.72
CA ILE A 202 22.59 5.34 -28.44
C ILE A 202 23.89 4.85 -29.10
N ALA A 203 24.68 4.01 -28.41
CA ALA A 203 25.91 3.44 -28.95
C ALA A 203 25.64 2.62 -30.23
N SER A 204 24.60 1.78 -30.24
CA SER A 204 24.24 1.01 -31.45
C SER A 204 23.72 1.91 -32.58
N ALA A 205 22.98 2.96 -32.26
CA ALA A 205 22.46 3.90 -33.25
C ALA A 205 23.57 4.76 -33.87
N GLU A 206 24.60 5.13 -33.10
CA GLU A 206 25.79 5.83 -33.60
C GLU A 206 26.62 4.95 -34.53
N HIS A 207 26.80 3.67 -34.18
CA HIS A 207 27.48 2.72 -35.05
C HIS A 207 26.76 2.56 -36.40
N GLN A 208 25.43 2.39 -36.37
CA GLN A 208 24.61 2.31 -37.57
C GLN A 208 24.66 3.62 -38.41
N ALA A 209 24.74 4.78 -37.74
CA ALA A 209 24.85 6.07 -38.40
C ALA A 209 26.19 6.23 -39.15
N GLN A 210 27.28 5.69 -38.59
CA GLN A 210 28.59 5.65 -39.23
C GLN A 210 28.60 4.78 -40.51
N GLU A 211 27.85 3.66 -40.47
CA GLU A 211 27.76 2.74 -41.61
C GLU A 211 26.82 3.26 -42.71
N HIS A 212 25.70 3.92 -42.36
CA HIS A 212 24.62 4.29 -43.28
C HIS A 212 24.45 5.82 -43.50
N GLY A 213 25.21 6.63 -42.79
CA GLY A 213 25.21 8.10 -42.97
C GLY A 213 24.02 8.86 -42.38
N ASN A 214 23.13 8.20 -41.60
CA ASN A 214 21.92 8.81 -41.05
C ASN A 214 21.93 8.83 -39.52
N THR A 215 22.07 10.01 -38.91
CA THR A 215 21.98 10.16 -37.45
C THR A 215 20.54 10.04 -36.99
N SER A 216 20.24 9.17 -36.02
CA SER A 216 18.91 9.05 -35.43
C SER A 216 18.52 10.36 -34.73
N PRO A 217 17.28 10.88 -34.94
CA PRO A 217 16.77 12.02 -34.18
C PRO A 217 16.78 11.76 -32.66
N ALA A 218 16.65 10.52 -32.22
CA ALA A 218 16.79 10.13 -30.82
C ALA A 218 18.19 10.40 -30.29
N THR A 219 19.24 9.98 -31.03
CA THR A 219 20.65 10.22 -30.67
C THR A 219 20.93 11.72 -30.52
N ALA A 220 20.55 12.53 -31.50
CA ALA A 220 20.73 13.99 -31.47
C ALA A 220 20.02 14.63 -30.25
N ALA A 221 18.80 14.19 -29.96
CA ALA A 221 18.03 14.71 -28.84
C ALA A 221 18.61 14.35 -27.46
N TRP A 222 19.02 13.09 -27.26
CA TRP A 222 19.64 12.66 -26.01
C TRP A 222 20.99 13.33 -25.79
N THR A 223 21.86 13.33 -26.79
CA THR A 223 23.16 14.00 -26.72
C THR A 223 23.00 15.50 -26.46
N GLY A 224 22.10 16.16 -27.18
CA GLY A 224 21.80 17.58 -26.99
C GLY A 224 21.22 17.89 -25.60
N THR A 225 20.35 17.04 -25.08
CA THR A 225 19.78 17.19 -23.72
C THR A 225 20.87 17.11 -22.66
N LEU A 226 21.76 16.12 -22.73
CA LEU A 226 22.83 15.91 -21.77
C LEU A 226 23.92 17.00 -21.87
N GLN A 227 24.24 17.45 -23.07
CA GLN A 227 25.15 18.57 -23.29
C GLN A 227 24.60 19.88 -22.72
N ALA A 228 23.31 20.20 -22.97
CA ALA A 228 22.63 21.36 -22.40
C ALA A 228 22.56 21.29 -20.87
N TRP A 229 22.33 20.10 -20.32
CA TRP A 229 22.40 19.89 -18.86
C TRP A 229 23.83 20.15 -18.33
N ARG A 230 24.85 19.64 -19.02
CA ARG A 230 26.27 19.82 -18.65
C ARG A 230 26.68 21.29 -18.67
N SER A 231 26.26 22.04 -19.71
CA SER A 231 26.56 23.47 -19.85
C SER A 231 25.65 24.40 -19.04
N GLN A 232 24.59 23.85 -18.40
CA GLN A 232 23.53 24.61 -17.68
C GLN A 232 22.78 25.61 -18.60
N ASP A 233 22.66 25.28 -19.87
CA ASP A 233 21.87 26.06 -20.83
C ASP A 233 20.39 25.65 -20.75
N ALA A 234 19.60 26.47 -20.05
CA ALA A 234 18.18 26.20 -19.83
C ALA A 234 17.34 26.24 -21.13
N ALA A 235 17.74 27.07 -22.09
CA ALA A 235 17.03 27.21 -23.37
C ALA A 235 17.26 25.98 -24.25
N ALA A 236 18.52 25.56 -24.42
CA ALA A 236 18.87 24.35 -25.14
C ALA A 236 18.28 23.10 -24.47
N PHE A 237 18.31 23.04 -23.12
CA PHE A 237 17.71 21.95 -22.35
C PHE A 237 16.18 21.88 -22.49
N ALA A 238 15.50 23.00 -22.69
CA ALA A 238 14.06 22.99 -22.99
C ALA A 238 13.75 22.54 -24.43
N ALA A 239 14.60 22.91 -25.39
CA ALA A 239 14.39 22.69 -26.82
C ALA A 239 14.62 21.22 -27.24
N ALA A 240 15.73 20.59 -26.81
CA ALA A 240 16.10 19.26 -27.24
C ALA A 240 15.06 18.17 -26.85
N PRO A 241 14.58 18.06 -25.58
CA PRO A 241 13.51 17.15 -25.24
C PRO A 241 12.19 17.46 -25.94
N ALA A 242 11.87 18.74 -26.17
CA ALA A 242 10.63 19.13 -26.86
C ALA A 242 10.62 18.65 -28.33
N ALA A 243 11.73 18.86 -29.04
CA ALA A 243 11.89 18.36 -30.41
C ALA A 243 11.80 16.82 -30.47
N TYR A 244 12.40 16.14 -29.50
CA TYR A 244 12.32 14.68 -29.42
C TYR A 244 10.89 14.19 -29.18
N MET A 245 10.17 14.80 -28.26
CA MET A 245 8.78 14.45 -27.97
C MET A 245 7.83 14.75 -29.13
N GLU A 246 8.14 15.74 -29.97
CA GLU A 246 7.41 16.01 -31.21
C GLU A 246 7.68 14.90 -32.22
N TRP A 247 8.94 14.57 -32.45
CA TRP A 247 9.32 13.48 -33.35
C TRP A 247 8.72 12.13 -32.91
N LEU A 248 8.68 11.83 -31.61
CA LEU A 248 8.07 10.62 -31.06
C LEU A 248 6.56 10.50 -31.37
N ARG A 249 5.86 11.59 -31.65
CA ARG A 249 4.44 11.52 -32.07
C ARG A 249 4.26 10.85 -33.44
N SER A 250 5.29 10.88 -34.28
CA SER A 250 5.31 10.17 -35.54
C SER A 250 5.79 8.72 -35.44
N ALA A 251 6.36 8.33 -34.28
CA ALA A 251 6.84 6.96 -34.03
C ALA A 251 5.68 6.07 -33.53
N PRO A 252 5.25 5.06 -34.29
CA PRO A 252 4.04 4.28 -33.98
C PRO A 252 4.19 3.37 -32.76
N THR A 253 5.41 3.11 -32.32
CA THR A 253 5.77 2.14 -31.27
C THR A 253 5.72 2.73 -29.86
N VAL A 254 5.64 4.07 -29.71
CA VAL A 254 5.67 4.72 -28.40
C VAL A 254 4.29 5.19 -27.97
N HIS A 255 3.77 4.61 -26.91
CA HIS A 255 2.46 4.97 -26.35
C HIS A 255 2.54 6.24 -25.47
N GLY A 256 2.64 7.41 -26.08
CA GLY A 256 2.78 8.70 -25.39
C GLY A 256 1.65 9.03 -24.41
N SER A 257 0.45 8.48 -24.59
CA SER A 257 -0.66 8.63 -23.65
C SER A 257 -0.41 7.90 -22.33
N ARG A 258 0.11 6.66 -22.36
CA ARG A 258 0.47 5.89 -21.15
C ARG A 258 1.58 6.58 -20.39
N MET A 259 2.59 7.10 -21.07
CA MET A 259 3.71 7.83 -20.44
C MET A 259 3.25 9.11 -19.73
N ARG A 260 2.39 9.92 -20.37
CA ARG A 260 1.80 11.10 -19.73
C ARG A 260 0.95 10.76 -18.52
N THR A 261 0.21 9.66 -18.60
CA THR A 261 -0.61 9.16 -17.49
C THR A 261 0.25 8.66 -16.34
N GLU A 262 1.39 8.03 -16.63
CA GLU A 262 2.35 7.60 -15.61
C GLU A 262 3.02 8.79 -14.91
N LEU A 263 3.38 9.84 -15.65
CA LEU A 263 3.87 11.09 -15.04
C LEU A 263 2.82 11.73 -14.13
N LEU A 264 1.55 11.73 -14.52
CA LEU A 264 0.46 12.20 -13.68
C LEU A 264 0.32 11.34 -12.41
N PHE A 265 0.43 10.03 -12.54
CA PHE A 265 0.41 9.09 -11.41
C PHE A 265 1.56 9.35 -10.43
N ASN A 266 2.79 9.48 -10.93
CA ASN A 266 3.96 9.77 -10.10
C ASN A 266 3.80 11.09 -9.34
N ARG A 267 3.27 12.12 -10.01
CA ARG A 267 3.02 13.44 -9.42
C ARG A 267 1.95 13.39 -8.36
N SER A 268 0.81 12.78 -8.69
CA SER A 268 -0.36 12.77 -7.80
C SER A 268 -0.19 11.84 -6.60
N ALA A 269 0.75 10.90 -6.63
CA ALA A 269 1.02 9.93 -5.57
C ALA A 269 -0.27 9.41 -4.90
N PRO A 270 -1.22 8.81 -5.66
CA PRO A 270 -2.61 8.62 -5.23
C PRO A 270 -2.74 7.78 -3.97
N PHE A 271 -1.90 6.77 -3.84
CA PHE A 271 -1.94 5.88 -2.67
C PHE A 271 -1.45 6.57 -1.39
N LEU A 272 -0.49 7.50 -1.49
CA LEU A 272 -0.03 8.28 -0.34
C LEU A 272 -1.11 9.24 0.15
N HIS A 273 -1.82 9.90 -0.78
CA HIS A 273 -2.94 10.80 -0.44
C HIS A 273 -4.14 10.02 0.13
N ALA A 274 -4.47 8.86 -0.45
CA ALA A 274 -5.51 7.99 0.08
C ALA A 274 -5.18 7.49 1.49
N LEU A 275 -3.91 7.10 1.74
CA LEU A 275 -3.42 6.69 3.06
C LEU A 275 -3.65 7.79 4.10
N GLY A 276 -3.29 9.04 3.80
CA GLY A 276 -3.52 10.18 4.69
C GLY A 276 -5.00 10.40 5.00
N LEU A 277 -5.87 10.28 3.99
CA LEU A 277 -7.32 10.40 4.18
C LEU A 277 -7.89 9.25 5.02
N TYR A 278 -7.41 8.02 4.87
CA TYR A 278 -7.83 6.90 5.69
C TYR A 278 -7.47 7.09 7.17
N VAL A 279 -6.32 7.67 7.49
CA VAL A 279 -5.99 8.03 8.88
C VAL A 279 -7.01 9.00 9.44
N ILE A 280 -7.35 10.06 8.70
CA ILE A 280 -8.35 11.05 9.12
C ILE A 280 -9.71 10.39 9.32
N VAL A 281 -10.15 9.53 8.40
CA VAL A 281 -11.42 8.81 8.51
C VAL A 281 -11.45 7.92 9.76
N PHE A 282 -10.38 7.18 10.01
CA PHE A 282 -10.29 6.31 11.19
C PHE A 282 -10.40 7.10 12.49
N ILE A 283 -9.73 8.24 12.58
CA ILE A 283 -9.81 9.14 13.74
C ILE A 283 -11.23 9.68 13.90
N LEU A 284 -11.86 10.22 12.84
CA LEU A 284 -13.21 10.77 12.88
C LEU A 284 -14.25 9.72 13.28
N ALA A 285 -14.17 8.51 12.71
CA ALA A 285 -15.06 7.41 13.04
C ALA A 285 -14.90 6.96 14.50
N SER A 286 -13.67 6.83 14.98
CA SER A 286 -13.37 6.46 16.37
C SER A 286 -13.86 7.51 17.37
N LEU A 287 -13.64 8.78 17.09
CA LEU A 287 -14.12 9.90 17.90
C LEU A 287 -15.65 9.96 17.95
N SER A 288 -16.34 9.56 16.86
CA SER A 288 -17.81 9.54 16.85
C SER A 288 -18.40 8.59 17.90
N TRP A 289 -17.70 7.52 18.27
CA TRP A 289 -18.11 6.57 19.31
C TRP A 289 -17.95 7.11 20.75
N LEU A 290 -17.13 8.14 20.94
CA LEU A 290 -16.95 8.82 22.23
C LEU A 290 -18.05 9.86 22.50
N ARG A 291 -19.20 9.77 21.83
CA ARG A 291 -20.36 10.66 21.91
C ARG A 291 -20.14 12.10 21.43
N LEU A 292 -19.07 12.36 20.68
CA LEU A 292 -18.75 13.71 20.24
C LEU A 292 -19.69 14.25 19.17
N SER A 293 -20.28 13.47 18.29
CA SER A 293 -21.50 13.77 17.53
C SER A 293 -21.75 12.80 16.35
N ARG A 294 -23.02 12.69 15.90
CA ARG A 294 -23.36 12.00 14.63
C ARG A 294 -22.73 12.69 13.41
N SER A 295 -22.47 13.98 13.50
CA SER A 295 -21.82 14.74 12.42
C SER A 295 -20.42 14.22 12.11
N LEU A 296 -19.66 13.74 13.12
CA LEU A 296 -18.34 13.15 12.90
C LEU A 296 -18.42 11.85 12.09
N ALA A 297 -19.39 10.97 12.38
CA ALA A 297 -19.60 9.75 11.61
C ALA A 297 -19.97 10.06 10.15
N THR A 298 -20.84 11.06 9.93
CA THR A 298 -21.19 11.51 8.58
C THR A 298 -19.99 12.13 7.87
N THR A 299 -19.19 12.94 8.55
CA THR A 299 -17.95 13.50 8.00
C THR A 299 -16.96 12.38 7.62
N ALA A 300 -16.77 11.39 8.50
CA ALA A 300 -15.94 10.24 8.23
C ALA A 300 -16.38 9.48 6.95
N LEU A 301 -17.68 9.25 6.79
CA LEU A 301 -18.24 8.59 5.60
C LEU A 301 -17.94 9.36 4.30
N TRP A 302 -18.14 10.68 4.31
CA TRP A 302 -17.89 11.49 3.12
C TRP A 302 -16.41 11.60 2.79
N VAL A 303 -15.54 11.79 3.79
CA VAL A 303 -14.08 11.80 3.60
C VAL A 303 -13.58 10.42 3.14
N LEU A 304 -14.18 9.31 3.63
CA LEU A 304 -13.93 7.97 3.13
C LEU A 304 -14.22 7.86 1.63
N GLY A 305 -15.34 8.44 1.18
CA GLY A 305 -15.68 8.47 -0.25
C GLY A 305 -14.59 9.16 -1.10
N VAL A 306 -14.05 10.29 -0.63
CA VAL A 306 -12.95 10.99 -1.30
C VAL A 306 -11.66 10.14 -1.30
N GLY A 307 -11.31 9.54 -0.15
CA GLY A 307 -10.14 8.66 -0.02
C GLY A 307 -10.23 7.43 -0.93
N LEU A 308 -11.40 6.78 -0.97
CA LEU A 308 -11.65 5.62 -1.83
C LEU A 308 -11.64 6.01 -3.32
N ALA A 309 -12.16 7.18 -3.69
CA ALA A 309 -12.08 7.68 -5.06
C ALA A 309 -10.61 7.88 -5.50
N MET A 310 -9.77 8.45 -4.61
CA MET A 310 -8.34 8.60 -4.88
C MET A 310 -7.60 7.26 -4.97
N HIS A 311 -7.96 6.30 -4.11
CA HIS A 311 -7.43 4.93 -4.16
C HIS A 311 -7.83 4.23 -5.47
N THR A 312 -9.10 4.35 -5.88
CA THR A 312 -9.63 3.81 -7.13
C THR A 312 -8.94 4.46 -8.34
N PHE A 313 -8.75 5.79 -8.32
CA PHE A 313 -7.98 6.49 -9.36
C PHE A 313 -6.59 5.88 -9.52
N GLY A 314 -5.87 5.63 -8.41
CA GLY A 314 -4.55 5.00 -8.46
C GLY A 314 -4.57 3.61 -9.09
N LEU A 315 -5.56 2.76 -8.76
CA LEU A 315 -5.73 1.43 -9.35
C LEU A 315 -6.03 1.49 -10.85
N VAL A 316 -6.98 2.35 -11.26
CA VAL A 316 -7.37 2.51 -12.67
C VAL A 316 -6.19 3.00 -13.50
N VAL A 317 -5.45 3.98 -13.00
CA VAL A 317 -4.27 4.50 -13.70
C VAL A 317 -3.19 3.42 -13.86
N ARG A 318 -2.91 2.64 -12.81
CA ARG A 318 -1.95 1.53 -12.92
C ARG A 318 -2.39 0.49 -13.95
N THR A 319 -3.67 0.08 -13.91
CA THR A 319 -4.26 -0.85 -14.89
C THR A 319 -4.09 -0.33 -16.32
N TYR A 320 -4.34 0.96 -16.54
CA TYR A 320 -4.17 1.59 -17.87
C TYR A 320 -2.71 1.63 -18.31
N VAL A 321 -1.79 2.05 -17.43
CA VAL A 321 -0.36 2.17 -17.74
C VAL A 321 0.26 0.80 -18.04
N GLN A 322 -0.03 -0.22 -17.20
CA GLN A 322 0.49 -1.57 -17.40
C GLN A 322 -0.21 -2.32 -18.54
N GLY A 323 -1.43 -1.95 -18.91
CA GLY A 323 -2.26 -2.73 -19.84
C GLY A 323 -2.68 -4.10 -19.29
N ARG A 324 -2.68 -4.26 -17.96
CA ARG A 324 -2.98 -5.50 -17.23
C ARG A 324 -3.98 -5.25 -16.11
N PRO A 325 -4.73 -6.28 -15.68
CA PRO A 325 -5.61 -6.21 -14.53
C PRO A 325 -4.89 -5.73 -13.24
N PRO A 326 -5.64 -5.28 -12.21
CA PRO A 326 -5.08 -4.50 -11.10
C PRO A 326 -4.10 -5.26 -10.19
N VAL A 327 -4.06 -6.60 -10.25
CA VAL A 327 -3.21 -7.42 -9.38
C VAL A 327 -2.23 -8.24 -10.22
N THR A 328 -0.96 -7.88 -10.17
CA THR A 328 0.12 -8.48 -10.97
C THR A 328 1.32 -8.92 -10.12
N ASN A 329 1.46 -8.39 -8.92
CA ASN A 329 2.55 -8.68 -7.99
C ASN A 329 2.13 -8.45 -6.53
N LEU A 330 3.02 -8.69 -5.58
CA LEU A 330 2.73 -8.56 -4.15
C LEU A 330 2.34 -7.12 -3.76
N TYR A 331 3.00 -6.11 -4.32
CA TYR A 331 2.67 -4.70 -4.12
C TYR A 331 1.23 -4.38 -4.56
N SER A 332 0.87 -4.78 -5.77
CA SER A 332 -0.47 -4.52 -6.32
C SER A 332 -1.56 -5.31 -5.59
N SER A 333 -1.24 -6.51 -5.08
CA SER A 333 -2.17 -7.26 -4.23
C SER A 333 -2.46 -6.54 -2.91
N ALA A 334 -1.44 -5.91 -2.29
CA ALA A 334 -1.64 -5.13 -1.06
C ALA A 334 -2.57 -3.93 -1.28
N ILE A 335 -2.38 -3.20 -2.38
CA ILE A 335 -3.27 -2.11 -2.76
C ILE A 335 -4.69 -2.63 -2.97
N PHE A 336 -4.85 -3.71 -3.74
CA PHE A 336 -6.17 -4.24 -4.09
C PHE A 336 -6.92 -4.83 -2.89
N VAL A 337 -6.22 -5.51 -1.96
CA VAL A 337 -6.81 -5.98 -0.68
C VAL A 337 -7.34 -4.80 0.13
N GLY A 338 -6.57 -3.71 0.22
CA GLY A 338 -7.01 -2.48 0.90
C GLY A 338 -8.21 -1.83 0.25
N TRP A 339 -8.21 -1.74 -1.08
CA TRP A 339 -9.33 -1.22 -1.84
C TRP A 339 -10.60 -2.07 -1.65
N GLY A 340 -10.48 -3.40 -1.79
CA GLY A 340 -11.59 -4.33 -1.57
C GLY A 340 -12.16 -4.23 -0.16
N GLY A 341 -11.30 -4.18 0.86
CA GLY A 341 -11.70 -3.95 2.25
C GLY A 341 -12.39 -2.60 2.47
N ALA A 342 -11.90 -1.54 1.82
CA ALA A 342 -12.49 -0.20 1.92
C ALA A 342 -13.86 -0.13 1.23
N VAL A 343 -14.02 -0.77 0.06
CA VAL A 343 -15.31 -0.88 -0.65
C VAL A 343 -16.33 -1.64 0.20
N LEU A 344 -15.97 -2.82 0.69
CA LEU A 344 -16.87 -3.64 1.52
C LEU A 344 -17.22 -2.92 2.84
N GLY A 345 -16.25 -2.23 3.47
CA GLY A 345 -16.49 -1.43 4.66
C GLY A 345 -17.43 -0.24 4.40
N LEU A 346 -17.33 0.40 3.22
CA LEU A 346 -18.26 1.44 2.78
C LEU A 346 -19.69 0.88 2.63
N PHE A 347 -19.84 -0.31 2.04
CA PHE A 347 -21.14 -1.00 1.99
C PHE A 347 -21.69 -1.26 3.39
N LEU A 348 -20.89 -1.78 4.31
CA LEU A 348 -21.31 -1.99 5.70
C LEU A 348 -21.77 -0.67 6.34
N GLU A 349 -21.03 0.41 6.17
CA GLU A 349 -21.40 1.72 6.72
C GLU A 349 -22.71 2.26 6.11
N ARG A 350 -22.94 2.02 4.83
CA ARG A 350 -24.19 2.42 4.15
C ARG A 350 -25.43 1.75 4.74
N PHE A 351 -25.29 0.48 5.19
CA PHE A 351 -26.38 -0.28 5.79
C PHE A 351 -26.55 0.00 7.29
N TYR A 352 -25.46 -0.03 8.05
CA TYR A 352 -25.51 0.03 9.52
C TYR A 352 -25.38 1.43 10.10
N ARG A 353 -24.75 2.36 9.41
CA ARG A 353 -24.60 3.79 9.76
C ARG A 353 -24.16 4.06 11.20
N ASN A 354 -23.20 3.30 11.68
CA ASN A 354 -22.71 3.32 13.06
C ASN A 354 -21.22 3.69 13.20
N GLY A 355 -20.57 4.10 12.11
CA GLY A 355 -19.15 4.43 12.05
C GLY A 355 -18.21 3.22 12.03
N VAL A 356 -18.74 2.00 12.22
CA VAL A 356 -17.93 0.77 12.24
C VAL A 356 -17.41 0.45 10.85
N GLY A 357 -18.28 0.50 9.84
CA GLY A 357 -17.90 0.27 8.45
C GLY A 357 -16.85 1.28 7.99
N ALA A 358 -17.01 2.56 8.32
CA ALA A 358 -16.05 3.61 7.97
C ALA A 358 -14.68 3.39 8.66
N ALA A 359 -14.67 3.05 9.95
CA ALA A 359 -13.45 2.77 10.68
C ALA A 359 -12.72 1.54 10.13
N THR A 360 -13.47 0.47 9.80
CA THR A 360 -12.92 -0.76 9.27
C THR A 360 -12.36 -0.54 7.86
N ALA A 361 -13.10 0.16 6.99
CA ALA A 361 -12.64 0.56 5.66
C ALA A 361 -11.32 1.34 5.72
N ALA A 362 -11.28 2.34 6.60
CA ALA A 362 -10.11 3.19 6.79
C ALA A 362 -8.92 2.43 7.38
N GLY A 363 -9.15 1.56 8.38
CA GLY A 363 -8.11 0.72 8.96
C GLY A 363 -7.51 -0.25 7.95
N MET A 364 -8.34 -0.94 7.18
CA MET A 364 -7.90 -1.83 6.11
C MET A 364 -7.11 -1.08 5.04
N GLY A 365 -7.68 0.02 4.51
CA GLY A 365 -7.01 0.84 3.50
C GLY A 365 -5.67 1.39 3.98
N PHE A 366 -5.61 1.92 5.20
CA PHE A 366 -4.37 2.44 5.78
C PHE A 366 -3.29 1.36 5.94
N LEU A 367 -3.62 0.24 6.59
CA LEU A 367 -2.64 -0.80 6.90
C LEU A 367 -2.09 -1.45 5.62
N THR A 368 -2.94 -1.74 4.64
CA THR A 368 -2.49 -2.35 3.39
C THR A 368 -1.71 -1.39 2.51
N LEU A 369 -2.07 -0.10 2.47
CA LEU A 369 -1.28 0.92 1.77
C LEU A 369 0.06 1.18 2.45
N LEU A 370 0.15 1.06 3.78
CA LEU A 370 1.42 1.10 4.51
C LEU A 370 2.31 -0.09 4.14
N VAL A 371 1.75 -1.29 4.06
CA VAL A 371 2.45 -2.49 3.56
C VAL A 371 2.92 -2.25 2.11
N ALA A 372 2.04 -1.79 1.23
CA ALA A 372 2.37 -1.48 -0.16
C ALA A 372 3.50 -0.44 -0.24
N HIS A 373 3.47 0.62 0.58
CA HIS A 373 4.54 1.61 0.62
C HIS A 373 5.91 0.97 0.94
N ASN A 374 5.96 0.06 1.92
CA ASN A 374 7.21 -0.66 2.23
C ASN A 374 7.65 -1.56 1.07
N LEU A 375 6.72 -2.27 0.42
CA LEU A 375 7.02 -3.10 -0.76
C LEU A 375 7.46 -2.28 -1.99
N SER A 376 7.18 -0.98 -2.04
CA SER A 376 7.62 -0.10 -3.13
C SER A 376 9.07 0.38 -2.99
N LEU A 377 9.71 0.15 -1.86
CA LEU A 377 11.09 0.59 -1.62
C LEU A 377 12.13 -0.22 -2.42
N ASP A 378 11.74 -1.37 -2.93
CA ASP A 378 12.59 -2.23 -3.77
C ASP A 378 12.67 -1.76 -5.25
N GLY A 379 12.03 -0.65 -5.60
CA GLY A 379 12.14 -0.03 -6.93
C GLY A 379 10.83 0.05 -7.72
N ASP A 380 10.86 -0.31 -9.03
CA ASP A 380 9.69 -0.22 -9.91
C ASP A 380 8.64 -1.26 -9.52
N THR A 381 7.44 -0.79 -9.21
CA THR A 381 6.30 -1.63 -8.82
C THR A 381 5.45 -2.10 -10.00
N MET A 382 5.78 -1.69 -11.22
CA MET A 382 5.08 -2.04 -12.47
C MET A 382 5.96 -2.90 -13.38
N THR A 383 6.71 -3.84 -12.81
CA THR A 383 7.59 -4.75 -13.53
C THR A 383 6.83 -5.67 -14.48
N MET A 384 7.51 -6.16 -15.52
CA MET A 384 6.97 -7.18 -16.41
C MET A 384 6.79 -8.51 -15.68
N MET A 385 5.75 -9.23 -16.06
CA MET A 385 5.46 -10.57 -15.53
C MET A 385 6.19 -11.65 -16.35
N GLN A 386 6.36 -12.82 -15.74
CA GLN A 386 6.79 -14.00 -16.50
C GLN A 386 5.70 -14.37 -17.53
N ALA A 387 6.12 -14.75 -18.74
CA ALA A 387 5.23 -14.99 -19.87
C ALA A 387 4.09 -16.00 -19.56
N VAL A 388 4.40 -17.07 -18.80
CA VAL A 388 3.40 -18.09 -18.40
C VAL A 388 2.29 -17.53 -17.50
N LEU A 389 2.56 -16.43 -16.78
CA LEU A 389 1.60 -15.77 -15.89
C LEU A 389 0.93 -14.56 -16.55
N ASP A 390 1.39 -14.15 -17.74
CA ASP A 390 0.95 -12.94 -18.41
C ASP A 390 -0.30 -13.18 -19.27
N THR A 391 -1.43 -13.41 -18.61
CA THR A 391 -2.72 -13.58 -19.24
C THR A 391 -3.78 -12.70 -18.60
N ASN A 392 -4.30 -11.74 -19.36
CA ASN A 392 -5.29 -10.79 -18.87
C ASN A 392 -6.59 -11.48 -18.41
N PHE A 393 -6.97 -12.59 -19.03
CA PHE A 393 -8.16 -13.33 -18.64
C PHE A 393 -8.05 -13.89 -17.21
N TRP A 394 -6.97 -14.62 -16.91
CA TRP A 394 -6.79 -15.22 -15.58
C TRP A 394 -6.47 -14.18 -14.51
N LEU A 395 -5.73 -13.13 -14.85
CA LEU A 395 -5.47 -12.01 -13.94
C LEU A 395 -6.76 -11.26 -13.57
N ALA A 396 -7.69 -11.10 -14.52
CA ALA A 396 -8.96 -10.42 -14.27
C ALA A 396 -9.99 -11.31 -13.54
N THR A 397 -9.93 -12.61 -13.73
CA THR A 397 -10.89 -13.56 -13.14
C THR A 397 -10.35 -14.16 -11.85
N HIS A 398 -9.42 -15.12 -11.92
CA HIS A 398 -8.91 -15.83 -10.74
C HIS A 398 -8.30 -14.87 -9.72
N VAL A 399 -7.32 -14.04 -10.15
CA VAL A 399 -6.54 -13.23 -9.19
C VAL A 399 -7.39 -12.18 -8.50
N VAL A 400 -8.32 -11.55 -9.21
CA VAL A 400 -9.26 -10.59 -8.62
C VAL A 400 -10.20 -11.28 -7.62
N VAL A 401 -10.78 -12.43 -7.99
CA VAL A 401 -11.73 -13.16 -7.14
C VAL A 401 -11.06 -13.67 -5.86
N ILE A 402 -9.90 -14.33 -5.97
CA ILE A 402 -9.19 -14.84 -4.79
C ILE A 402 -8.72 -13.72 -3.86
N THR A 403 -8.26 -12.60 -4.43
CA THR A 403 -7.79 -11.44 -3.65
C THR A 403 -8.95 -10.76 -2.90
N LEU A 404 -10.16 -10.72 -3.47
CA LEU A 404 -11.37 -10.29 -2.75
C LEU A 404 -11.72 -11.24 -1.60
N GLY A 405 -11.50 -12.54 -1.74
CA GLY A 405 -11.61 -13.51 -0.66
C GLY A 405 -10.67 -13.18 0.52
N TYR A 406 -9.41 -12.88 0.22
CA TYR A 406 -8.41 -12.44 1.21
C TYR A 406 -8.83 -11.13 1.91
N ALA A 407 -9.21 -10.12 1.12
CA ALA A 407 -9.68 -8.83 1.64
C ALA A 407 -10.87 -8.99 2.59
N SER A 408 -11.81 -9.87 2.25
CA SER A 408 -13.00 -10.13 3.04
C SER A 408 -12.70 -10.86 4.34
N THR A 409 -11.78 -11.84 4.32
CA THR A 409 -11.36 -12.55 5.55
C THR A 409 -10.67 -11.59 6.52
N PHE A 410 -9.76 -10.73 6.03
CA PHE A 410 -9.17 -9.67 6.86
C PHE A 410 -10.21 -8.68 7.39
N LEU A 411 -11.19 -8.31 6.57
CA LEU A 411 -12.28 -7.42 7.00
C LEU A 411 -13.10 -8.04 8.13
N ALA A 412 -13.45 -9.32 8.03
CA ALA A 412 -14.14 -10.04 9.10
C ALA A 412 -13.32 -10.06 10.39
N GLY A 413 -12.01 -10.32 10.28
CA GLY A 413 -11.10 -10.28 11.42
C GLY A 413 -10.98 -8.89 12.04
N PHE A 414 -10.92 -7.82 11.23
CA PHE A 414 -10.87 -6.45 11.75
C PHE A 414 -12.16 -6.08 12.49
N LEU A 415 -13.33 -6.47 11.99
CA LEU A 415 -14.60 -6.34 12.71
C LEU A 415 -14.56 -7.11 14.05
N GLY A 416 -13.96 -8.29 14.07
CA GLY A 416 -13.71 -9.07 15.30
C GLY A 416 -12.83 -8.34 16.31
N ILE A 417 -11.75 -7.70 15.83
CA ILE A 417 -10.89 -6.83 16.66
C ILE A 417 -11.69 -5.70 17.29
N LEU A 418 -12.50 -4.98 16.49
CA LEU A 418 -13.34 -3.89 17.00
C LEU A 418 -14.36 -4.38 18.04
N TYR A 419 -14.98 -5.55 17.81
CA TYR A 419 -15.91 -6.15 18.78
C TYR A 419 -15.20 -6.42 20.12
N ILE A 420 -14.03 -7.05 20.10
CA ILE A 420 -13.26 -7.42 21.30
C ILE A 420 -12.78 -6.16 22.03
N LEU A 421 -12.08 -5.25 21.33
CA LEU A 421 -11.47 -4.08 21.96
C LEU A 421 -12.54 -3.12 22.53
N ARG A 422 -13.62 -2.86 21.79
CA ARG A 422 -14.73 -2.06 22.29
C ARG A 422 -15.43 -2.72 23.45
N GLY A 423 -15.60 -4.03 23.43
CA GLY A 423 -16.23 -4.80 24.50
C GLY A 423 -15.43 -4.79 25.79
N VAL A 424 -14.13 -5.07 25.71
CA VAL A 424 -13.26 -5.22 26.89
C VAL A 424 -12.87 -3.87 27.48
N PHE A 425 -12.42 -2.92 26.67
CA PHE A 425 -11.79 -1.68 27.15
C PHE A 425 -12.72 -0.49 27.24
N THR A 426 -13.87 -0.51 26.56
CA THR A 426 -14.78 0.63 26.51
C THR A 426 -16.21 0.26 26.90
N ARG A 427 -17.07 1.25 27.07
CA ARG A 427 -18.53 1.08 27.20
C ARG A 427 -19.27 1.34 25.89
N SER A 428 -18.55 1.44 24.76
CA SER A 428 -19.14 1.80 23.47
C SER A 428 -19.80 0.62 22.74
N LEU A 429 -19.58 -0.62 23.15
CA LEU A 429 -20.27 -1.79 22.62
C LEU A 429 -21.67 -1.89 23.23
N THR A 430 -22.61 -1.13 22.69
CA THR A 430 -24.01 -1.11 23.14
C THR A 430 -24.72 -2.43 22.85
N ALA A 431 -25.90 -2.67 23.45
CA ALA A 431 -26.71 -3.86 23.17
C ALA A 431 -27.01 -4.04 21.68
N GLN A 432 -27.27 -2.94 20.95
CA GLN A 432 -27.47 -2.99 19.49
C GLN A 432 -26.20 -3.38 18.76
N GLU A 433 -25.04 -2.87 19.18
CA GLU A 433 -23.73 -3.19 18.57
C GLU A 433 -23.32 -4.65 18.82
N GLN A 434 -23.68 -5.21 19.99
CA GLN A 434 -23.47 -6.63 20.30
C GLN A 434 -24.23 -7.57 19.35
N VAL A 435 -25.27 -7.09 18.70
CA VAL A 435 -26.03 -7.83 17.67
C VAL A 435 -25.52 -7.50 16.26
N ASN A 436 -25.25 -6.24 15.98
CA ASN A 436 -24.90 -5.78 14.64
C ASN A 436 -23.50 -6.25 14.20
N LEU A 437 -22.47 -6.10 15.06
CA LEU A 437 -21.10 -6.49 14.71
C LEU A 437 -20.99 -7.98 14.38
N PRO A 438 -21.53 -8.92 15.16
CA PRO A 438 -21.53 -10.33 14.77
C PRO A 438 -22.30 -10.64 13.48
N ARG A 439 -23.35 -9.89 13.16
CA ARG A 439 -24.05 -10.01 11.88
C ARG A 439 -23.19 -9.54 10.71
N MET A 440 -22.47 -8.42 10.89
CA MET A 440 -21.49 -7.96 9.91
C MET A 440 -20.39 -9.01 9.68
N ILE A 441 -19.78 -9.52 10.77
CA ILE A 441 -18.75 -10.56 10.70
C ILE A 441 -19.27 -11.78 9.93
N TYR A 442 -20.46 -12.28 10.29
CA TYR A 442 -21.06 -13.44 9.64
C TYR A 442 -21.30 -13.22 8.15
N GLY A 443 -21.90 -12.08 7.77
CA GLY A 443 -22.17 -11.77 6.36
C GLY A 443 -20.88 -11.65 5.53
N ILE A 444 -19.85 -11.03 6.09
CA ILE A 444 -18.54 -10.93 5.43
C ILE A 444 -17.85 -12.29 5.35
N LEU A 445 -17.97 -13.17 6.35
CA LEU A 445 -17.42 -14.53 6.29
C LEU A 445 -18.10 -15.38 5.21
N CYS A 446 -19.43 -15.26 5.03
CA CYS A 446 -20.12 -15.92 3.92
C CYS A 446 -19.57 -15.45 2.56
N PHE A 447 -19.39 -14.15 2.38
CA PHE A 447 -18.78 -13.58 1.17
C PHE A 447 -17.33 -14.07 1.00
N ALA A 448 -16.53 -14.02 2.07
CA ALA A 448 -15.14 -14.48 2.06
C ALA A 448 -15.01 -15.96 1.67
N THR A 449 -15.87 -16.81 2.22
CA THR A 449 -15.90 -18.25 1.90
C THR A 449 -16.20 -18.47 0.43
N LEU A 450 -17.22 -17.80 -0.10
CA LEU A 450 -17.62 -17.92 -1.52
C LEU A 450 -16.46 -17.48 -2.44
N PHE A 451 -15.90 -16.30 -2.23
CA PHE A 451 -14.86 -15.75 -3.10
C PHE A 451 -13.53 -16.51 -2.96
N SER A 452 -13.16 -16.95 -1.77
CA SER A 452 -11.97 -17.80 -1.58
C SER A 452 -12.14 -19.16 -2.23
N PHE A 453 -13.32 -19.80 -2.10
CA PHE A 453 -13.60 -21.10 -2.72
C PHE A 453 -13.59 -21.01 -4.24
N VAL A 454 -14.39 -20.10 -4.82
CA VAL A 454 -14.45 -19.90 -6.28
C VAL A 454 -13.08 -19.51 -6.82
N GLY A 455 -12.38 -18.59 -6.13
CA GLY A 455 -11.03 -18.19 -6.51
C GLY A 455 -10.04 -19.35 -6.52
N THR A 456 -10.10 -20.24 -5.53
CA THR A 456 -9.23 -21.43 -5.46
C THR A 456 -9.50 -22.38 -6.63
N ILE A 457 -10.77 -22.63 -6.98
CA ILE A 457 -11.13 -23.47 -8.14
C ILE A 457 -10.66 -22.85 -9.45
N LEU A 458 -10.86 -21.53 -9.64
CA LEU A 458 -10.38 -20.83 -10.84
C LEU A 458 -8.86 -20.91 -10.97
N GLY A 459 -8.12 -20.84 -9.83
CA GLY A 459 -6.68 -21.02 -9.80
C GLY A 459 -6.23 -22.41 -10.23
N GLY A 460 -6.95 -23.45 -9.79
CA GLY A 460 -6.70 -24.82 -10.23
C GLY A 460 -6.92 -25.00 -11.74
N ILE A 461 -8.00 -24.43 -12.30
CA ILE A 461 -8.25 -24.45 -13.75
C ILE A 461 -7.13 -23.73 -14.51
N TRP A 462 -6.67 -22.57 -14.01
CA TRP A 462 -5.55 -21.86 -14.62
C TRP A 462 -4.26 -22.69 -14.54
N ALA A 463 -3.99 -23.33 -13.41
CA ALA A 463 -2.83 -24.19 -13.22
C ALA A 463 -2.85 -25.40 -14.18
N ASP A 464 -4.03 -25.99 -14.43
CA ASP A 464 -4.21 -27.07 -15.40
C ASP A 464 -3.86 -26.63 -16.82
N GLN A 465 -4.33 -25.44 -17.23
CA GLN A 465 -4.03 -24.87 -18.54
C GLN A 465 -2.56 -24.48 -18.73
N SER A 466 -1.92 -23.95 -17.66
CA SER A 466 -0.57 -23.40 -17.74
C SER A 466 0.52 -24.44 -17.52
N TRP A 467 0.25 -25.45 -16.68
CA TRP A 467 1.23 -26.45 -16.22
C TRP A 467 0.77 -27.89 -16.33
N GLY A 468 -0.42 -28.15 -16.92
CA GLY A 468 -0.98 -29.48 -17.13
C GLY A 468 -1.38 -30.20 -15.84
N ARG A 469 -1.64 -29.48 -14.75
CA ARG A 469 -2.09 -30.04 -13.47
C ARG A 469 -3.01 -29.08 -12.73
N PHE A 470 -4.17 -29.56 -12.31
CA PHE A 470 -5.15 -28.77 -11.56
C PHE A 470 -4.65 -28.38 -10.15
N TRP A 471 -3.88 -29.26 -9.49
CA TRP A 471 -3.39 -29.07 -8.12
C TRP A 471 -2.03 -29.72 -7.94
N GLY A 472 -1.09 -29.00 -7.35
CA GLY A 472 0.29 -29.48 -7.15
C GLY A 472 0.79 -29.41 -5.72
N TRP A 473 -0.10 -29.12 -4.75
CA TRP A 473 0.26 -28.96 -3.34
C TRP A 473 1.34 -27.89 -3.11
N ASP A 474 1.39 -26.90 -3.98
CA ASP A 474 2.22 -25.72 -3.83
C ASP A 474 1.85 -24.99 -2.52
N PRO A 475 2.81 -24.40 -1.79
CA PRO A 475 2.52 -23.66 -0.55
C PRO A 475 1.42 -22.60 -0.71
N LYS A 476 1.35 -21.94 -1.86
CA LYS A 476 0.32 -20.93 -2.15
C LYS A 476 -1.06 -21.55 -2.33
N GLU A 477 -1.15 -22.68 -3.03
CA GLU A 477 -2.37 -23.47 -3.18
C GLU A 477 -2.88 -23.94 -1.82
N ASN A 478 -1.98 -24.49 -0.98
CA ASN A 478 -2.30 -24.92 0.38
C ASN A 478 -2.77 -23.74 1.27
N GLY A 479 -2.14 -22.58 1.12
CA GLY A 479 -2.55 -21.37 1.82
C GLY A 479 -3.96 -20.92 1.44
N ALA A 480 -4.31 -20.95 0.15
CA ALA A 480 -5.64 -20.62 -0.32
C ALA A 480 -6.68 -21.60 0.22
N LEU A 481 -6.38 -22.91 0.20
CA LEU A 481 -7.23 -23.95 0.78
C LEU A 481 -7.45 -23.75 2.28
N LEU A 482 -6.41 -23.39 3.02
CA LEU A 482 -6.51 -23.11 4.46
C LEU A 482 -7.48 -21.96 4.77
N ILE A 483 -7.54 -20.91 3.93
CA ILE A 483 -8.52 -19.83 4.08
C ILE A 483 -9.93 -20.36 3.90
N VAL A 484 -10.17 -21.16 2.85
CA VAL A 484 -11.50 -21.77 2.60
C VAL A 484 -11.92 -22.63 3.77
N LEU A 485 -11.05 -23.53 4.22
CA LEU A 485 -11.32 -24.46 5.34
C LEU A 485 -11.56 -23.70 6.65
N TRP A 486 -10.78 -22.65 6.93
CA TRP A 486 -10.94 -21.85 8.14
C TRP A 486 -12.28 -21.10 8.17
N ASN A 487 -12.63 -20.43 7.07
CA ASN A 487 -13.91 -19.75 6.94
C ASN A 487 -15.09 -20.73 7.04
N ALA A 488 -15.02 -21.90 6.37
CA ALA A 488 -16.02 -22.95 6.46
C ALA A 488 -16.15 -23.48 7.90
N LEU A 489 -15.03 -23.71 8.61
CA LEU A 489 -15.01 -24.12 10.01
C LEU A 489 -15.76 -23.11 10.90
N ILE A 490 -15.54 -21.82 10.72
CA ILE A 490 -16.25 -20.78 11.49
C ILE A 490 -17.75 -20.85 11.23
N LEU A 491 -18.17 -20.98 9.96
CA LEU A 491 -19.59 -21.06 9.59
C LEU A 491 -20.24 -22.32 10.18
N HIS A 492 -19.60 -23.50 10.08
CA HIS A 492 -20.10 -24.76 10.66
C HIS A 492 -20.18 -24.69 12.17
N ALA A 493 -19.16 -24.16 12.85
CA ALA A 493 -19.18 -23.97 14.30
C ALA A 493 -20.32 -23.02 14.74
N ARG A 494 -20.62 -22.01 13.91
CA ARG A 494 -21.74 -21.08 14.15
C ARG A 494 -23.10 -21.74 13.96
N TRP A 495 -23.28 -22.50 12.87
CA TRP A 495 -24.53 -23.21 12.57
C TRP A 495 -24.79 -24.34 13.55
N GLY A 496 -23.75 -25.08 13.96
CA GLY A 496 -23.82 -26.11 14.99
C GLY A 496 -24.01 -25.61 16.41
N GLY A 497 -24.10 -24.27 16.62
CA GLY A 497 -24.30 -23.69 17.95
C GLY A 497 -23.08 -23.78 18.89
N MET A 498 -21.93 -24.29 18.42
CA MET A 498 -20.69 -24.45 19.20
C MET A 498 -20.08 -23.09 19.60
N ILE A 499 -20.24 -22.07 18.76
CA ILE A 499 -19.77 -20.72 19.05
C ILE A 499 -20.91 -19.70 19.03
N ARG A 500 -20.83 -18.78 20.01
CA ARG A 500 -21.71 -17.59 20.08
C ARG A 500 -20.95 -16.35 19.57
N GLN A 501 -21.48 -15.15 19.84
CA GLN A 501 -20.95 -13.88 19.32
C GLN A 501 -19.46 -13.67 19.62
N ARG A 502 -19.02 -13.92 20.86
CA ARG A 502 -17.62 -13.83 21.26
C ARG A 502 -16.72 -14.81 20.49
N GLY A 503 -17.15 -16.07 20.41
CA GLY A 503 -16.41 -17.10 19.68
C GLY A 503 -16.28 -16.77 18.19
N LEU A 504 -17.36 -16.26 17.57
CA LEU A 504 -17.34 -15.80 16.19
C LEU A 504 -16.29 -14.69 15.98
N ALA A 505 -16.25 -13.68 16.87
CA ALA A 505 -15.28 -12.60 16.79
C ALA A 505 -13.84 -13.11 16.96
N VAL A 506 -13.58 -13.98 17.96
CA VAL A 506 -12.26 -14.58 18.22
C VAL A 506 -11.77 -15.39 17.02
N MET A 507 -12.63 -16.25 16.46
CA MET A 507 -12.26 -17.06 15.29
C MET A 507 -12.07 -16.22 14.03
N ALA A 508 -12.83 -15.15 13.86
CA ALA A 508 -12.60 -14.19 12.76
C ALA A 508 -11.22 -13.52 12.87
N VAL A 509 -10.80 -13.14 14.11
CA VAL A 509 -9.44 -12.60 14.34
C VAL A 509 -8.37 -13.64 14.01
N ALA A 510 -8.57 -14.91 14.38
CA ALA A 510 -7.65 -15.99 14.00
C ALA A 510 -7.59 -16.20 12.48
N GLY A 511 -8.67 -15.88 11.73
CA GLY A 511 -8.68 -15.84 10.27
C GLY A 511 -7.65 -14.86 9.69
N ASN A 512 -7.32 -13.76 10.39
CA ASN A 512 -6.25 -12.87 9.98
C ASN A 512 -4.88 -13.57 9.97
N ILE A 513 -4.62 -14.45 10.92
CA ILE A 513 -3.38 -15.24 10.99
C ILE A 513 -3.30 -16.19 9.79
N VAL A 514 -4.39 -16.93 9.52
CA VAL A 514 -4.47 -17.86 8.39
C VAL A 514 -4.26 -17.12 7.07
N THR A 515 -4.90 -15.95 6.90
CA THR A 515 -4.80 -15.16 5.66
C THR A 515 -3.42 -14.54 5.49
N SER A 516 -2.80 -14.02 6.56
CA SER A 516 -1.45 -13.47 6.49
C SER A 516 -0.40 -14.54 6.17
N TRP A 517 -0.55 -15.74 6.73
CA TRP A 517 0.27 -16.89 6.38
C TRP A 517 0.12 -17.26 4.90
N SER A 518 -1.10 -17.38 4.39
CA SER A 518 -1.36 -17.67 2.98
C SER A 518 -0.81 -16.59 2.05
N TRP A 519 -0.85 -15.32 2.45
CA TRP A 519 -0.43 -14.21 1.61
C TRP A 519 1.09 -14.00 1.63
N PHE A 520 1.70 -13.85 2.81
CA PHE A 520 3.12 -13.58 2.99
C PHE A 520 3.92 -14.81 3.39
N GLY A 521 3.43 -15.62 4.33
CA GLY A 521 4.17 -16.75 4.88
C GLY A 521 4.54 -17.79 3.83
N THR A 522 3.60 -18.18 2.97
CA THR A 522 3.86 -19.12 1.88
C THR A 522 4.88 -18.60 0.87
N ASN A 523 4.93 -17.28 0.64
CA ASN A 523 5.91 -16.66 -0.25
C ASN A 523 7.34 -16.72 0.33
N MET A 524 7.46 -16.66 1.67
CA MET A 524 8.76 -16.71 2.35
C MET A 524 9.42 -18.09 2.33
N LEU A 525 8.66 -19.15 2.03
CA LEU A 525 9.22 -20.51 1.93
C LEU A 525 10.15 -20.65 0.72
N GLY A 526 10.06 -19.76 -0.28
CA GLY A 526 10.93 -19.75 -1.46
C GLY A 526 10.79 -21.01 -2.33
N VAL A 527 9.76 -21.82 -2.14
CA VAL A 527 9.48 -23.05 -2.88
C VAL A 527 8.13 -22.96 -3.59
N GLY A 528 8.02 -23.72 -4.70
CA GLY A 528 6.81 -23.75 -5.52
C GLY A 528 6.82 -22.71 -6.65
N LEU A 529 5.83 -22.83 -7.54
CA LEU A 529 5.70 -22.00 -8.75
C LEU A 529 5.20 -20.57 -8.45
N HIS A 530 4.71 -20.32 -7.24
CA HIS A 530 4.16 -19.05 -6.78
C HIS A 530 5.08 -18.28 -5.81
N ALA A 531 6.39 -18.58 -5.80
CA ALA A 531 7.36 -17.83 -4.98
C ALA A 531 7.77 -16.54 -5.71
N TYR A 532 7.42 -15.37 -5.15
CA TYR A 532 7.67 -14.04 -5.72
C TYR A 532 8.74 -13.28 -4.94
N GLY A 533 9.94 -13.85 -4.82
CA GLY A 533 11.07 -13.23 -4.13
C GLY A 533 11.02 -13.37 -2.60
N PHE A 534 12.16 -13.16 -1.97
CA PHE A 534 12.35 -13.29 -0.52
C PHE A 534 12.61 -11.90 0.08
N ILE A 535 11.82 -11.51 1.09
CA ILE A 535 11.98 -10.24 1.79
C ILE A 535 12.22 -10.52 3.27
N ASP A 536 13.46 -10.36 3.73
CA ASP A 536 13.87 -10.65 5.11
C ASP A 536 13.06 -9.89 6.17
N SER A 537 12.79 -8.61 5.93
CA SER A 537 12.02 -7.78 6.86
C SER A 537 10.57 -8.26 7.00
N ALA A 538 10.03 -8.95 6.02
CA ALA A 538 8.66 -9.46 6.06
C ALA A 538 8.46 -10.53 7.11
N ILE A 539 9.49 -11.34 7.43
CA ILE A 539 9.44 -12.37 8.49
C ILE A 539 9.17 -11.72 9.84
N PHE A 540 9.97 -10.73 10.21
CA PHE A 540 9.81 -10.01 11.49
C PHE A 540 8.42 -9.37 11.61
N TRP A 541 7.95 -8.69 10.57
CA TRP A 541 6.66 -8.03 10.58
C TRP A 541 5.49 -9.03 10.60
N MET A 542 5.63 -10.18 9.92
CA MET A 542 4.63 -11.25 9.98
C MET A 542 4.50 -11.83 11.39
N PHE A 543 5.62 -12.17 12.06
CA PHE A 543 5.58 -12.65 13.43
C PHE A 543 5.03 -11.60 14.41
N THR A 544 5.38 -10.32 14.22
CA THR A 544 4.82 -9.21 14.99
C THR A 544 3.31 -9.12 14.80
N PHE A 545 2.84 -9.23 13.54
CA PHE A 545 1.40 -9.25 13.24
C PHE A 545 0.70 -10.42 13.92
N VAL A 546 1.23 -11.64 13.80
CA VAL A 546 0.67 -12.85 14.44
C VAL A 546 0.61 -12.65 15.96
N ALA A 547 1.68 -12.16 16.58
CA ALA A 547 1.71 -11.89 18.03
C ALA A 547 0.61 -10.89 18.46
N THR A 548 0.38 -9.83 17.67
CA THR A 548 -0.71 -8.89 17.92
C THR A 548 -2.09 -9.54 17.83
N GLN A 549 -2.32 -10.42 16.83
CA GLN A 549 -3.58 -11.15 16.72
C GLN A 549 -3.80 -12.10 17.90
N LEU A 550 -2.77 -12.83 18.32
CA LEU A 550 -2.82 -13.71 19.49
C LEU A 550 -3.12 -12.93 20.79
N ALA A 551 -2.52 -11.75 20.96
CA ALA A 551 -2.82 -10.89 22.10
C ALA A 551 -4.28 -10.42 22.10
N ILE A 552 -4.84 -10.07 20.93
CA ILE A 552 -6.25 -9.70 20.79
C ILE A 552 -7.17 -10.90 21.07
N ILE A 553 -6.83 -12.09 20.57
CA ILE A 553 -7.54 -13.33 20.85
C ILE A 553 -7.56 -13.58 22.36
N GLY A 554 -6.39 -13.51 23.04
CA GLY A 554 -6.28 -13.65 24.48
C GLY A 554 -7.16 -12.64 25.24
N THR A 555 -7.16 -11.37 24.78
CA THR A 555 -8.05 -10.33 25.28
C THR A 555 -9.53 -10.70 25.11
N GLY A 556 -9.90 -11.26 23.96
CA GLY A 556 -11.27 -11.70 23.68
C GLY A 556 -11.72 -12.90 24.51
N LEU A 557 -10.78 -13.72 25.02
CA LEU A 557 -11.06 -14.88 25.86
C LEU A 557 -11.25 -14.53 27.34
N VAL A 558 -10.95 -13.29 27.77
CA VAL A 558 -11.21 -12.82 29.15
C VAL A 558 -12.70 -13.02 29.48
N PRO A 559 -13.03 -13.50 30.69
CA PRO A 559 -14.42 -13.75 31.12
C PRO A 559 -15.35 -12.54 30.87
N LEU A 560 -16.56 -12.78 30.36
CA LEU A 560 -17.49 -11.73 29.97
C LEU A 560 -17.86 -10.75 31.10
N HIS A 561 -17.87 -11.19 32.35
CA HIS A 561 -18.12 -10.31 33.49
C HIS A 561 -17.04 -9.24 33.69
N ARG A 562 -15.84 -9.42 33.10
CA ARG A 562 -14.76 -8.42 33.08
C ARG A 562 -14.84 -7.47 31.89
N TRP A 563 -15.73 -7.73 30.92
CA TRP A 563 -15.90 -6.83 29.79
C TRP A 563 -16.57 -5.54 30.21
N ARG A 564 -15.89 -4.43 30.04
CA ARG A 564 -16.34 -3.12 30.53
C ARG A 564 -17.70 -2.69 29.96
N SER A 565 -18.00 -3.08 28.72
CA SER A 565 -19.30 -2.82 28.07
C SER A 565 -20.46 -3.61 28.68
N LEU A 566 -20.21 -4.73 29.37
CA LEU A 566 -21.23 -5.60 29.95
C LEU A 566 -21.43 -5.34 31.45
N GLN A 567 -20.57 -4.51 32.06
CA GLN A 567 -20.71 -4.14 33.48
C GLN A 567 -21.87 -3.13 33.64
N PRO A 568 -22.69 -3.26 34.70
CA PRO A 568 -23.71 -2.26 35.01
C PRO A 568 -23.08 -0.86 35.16
N ALA A 569 -23.76 0.16 34.68
CA ALA A 569 -23.33 1.52 34.97
C ALA A 569 -23.33 1.71 36.50
N VAL A 570 -22.18 2.08 37.05
CA VAL A 570 -22.12 2.49 38.47
C VAL A 570 -23.08 3.68 38.57
N LYS A 571 -24.23 3.47 39.21
CA LYS A 571 -25.09 4.59 39.61
C LYS A 571 -24.25 5.42 40.58
N THR A 572 -23.79 6.57 40.15
CA THR A 572 -23.31 7.60 41.09
C THR A 572 -24.43 7.80 42.09
N ALA A 573 -24.15 7.41 43.32
CA ALA A 573 -25.06 7.65 44.44
C ALA A 573 -25.37 9.17 44.44
N THR A 574 -26.58 9.51 44.00
CA THR A 574 -27.10 10.84 44.22
C THR A 574 -27.10 11.04 45.74
N SER A 575 -26.53 12.10 46.20
CA SER A 575 -26.45 12.56 47.56
C SER A 575 -27.77 12.28 48.28
N PRO A 576 -27.77 11.86 49.56
CA PRO A 576 -28.98 11.62 50.29
C PRO A 576 -29.76 12.93 50.37
N SER A 577 -30.99 12.93 49.85
CA SER A 577 -31.94 13.99 50.06
C SER A 577 -32.13 14.19 51.55
N SER A 578 -31.89 15.40 52.03
CA SER A 578 -32.16 15.85 53.41
C SER A 578 -33.60 15.50 53.81
N PRO A 579 -33.83 15.07 55.04
CA PRO A 579 -35.17 14.79 55.52
C PRO A 579 -35.93 16.13 55.72
N GLN A 580 -36.89 16.42 54.89
CA GLN A 580 -37.87 17.46 55.20
C GLN A 580 -38.91 16.94 56.16
N GLY A 581 -39.08 17.75 57.19
CA GLY A 581 -39.81 17.54 58.42
C GLY A 581 -41.24 17.05 58.29
N ALA A 582 -41.59 16.27 59.28
CA ALA A 582 -42.92 15.83 59.60
C ALA A 582 -43.84 17.02 59.94
N SER A 583 -44.97 17.10 59.28
CA SER A 583 -46.14 17.84 59.79
C SER A 583 -47.35 16.90 59.69
N GLN A 584 -47.76 16.42 60.84
CA GLN A 584 -49.02 15.69 61.07
C GLN A 584 -50.20 16.64 60.88
N ARG A 585 -51.30 16.18 60.25
CA ARG A 585 -52.64 16.35 60.68
C ARG A 585 -53.57 15.27 60.12
N PRO A 586 -54.55 14.80 60.94
CA PRO A 586 -55.41 13.65 60.65
C PRO A 586 -56.76 14.01 60.12
N GLY A 587 -57.45 13.11 59.46
CA GLY A 587 -58.88 13.20 59.35
C GLY A 587 -59.55 12.71 58.06
N SER A 588 -60.31 11.67 58.29
CA SER A 588 -61.57 11.23 57.65
C SER A 588 -61.54 10.06 56.71
N ARG A 589 -62.01 8.96 57.25
CA ARG A 589 -62.51 7.77 56.54
C ARG A 589 -63.74 8.12 55.71
N ARG A 590 -63.87 7.58 54.52
CA ARG A 590 -65.10 7.16 53.88
C ARG A 590 -64.94 5.85 53.09
N PRO A 591 -66.06 5.08 52.95
CA PRO A 591 -65.94 3.61 52.80
C PRO A 591 -65.92 3.10 51.34
N ALA A 592 -65.55 1.87 51.24
CA ALA A 592 -65.47 1.07 50.00
C ALA A 592 -66.85 0.79 49.38
N THR A 593 -66.92 0.80 48.08
CA THR A 593 -68.00 0.23 47.26
C THR A 593 -67.50 -0.96 46.44
N PRO A 594 -68.34 -2.02 46.27
CA PRO A 594 -67.83 -3.33 45.81
C PRO A 594 -67.70 -3.47 44.28
N LEU A 595 -66.84 -4.36 43.92
CA LEU A 595 -66.55 -4.86 42.55
C LEU A 595 -67.79 -5.56 41.95
N ALA A 596 -68.07 -5.27 40.66
CA ALA A 596 -68.93 -6.07 39.79
C ALA A 596 -68.17 -7.12 39.00
N PRO A 597 -68.75 -8.28 38.66
CA PRO A 597 -68.09 -9.41 38.04
C PRO A 597 -67.94 -9.26 36.48
N PRO A 598 -67.03 -10.03 35.86
CA PRO A 598 -66.75 -9.94 34.45
C PRO A 598 -67.80 -10.70 33.60
N ALA A 599 -68.06 -10.17 32.41
CA ALA A 599 -68.92 -10.74 31.38
C ALA A 599 -68.18 -11.76 30.48
N PRO A 600 -68.85 -12.71 29.85
CA PRO A 600 -68.22 -13.91 29.23
C PRO A 600 -67.72 -13.68 27.81
N GLU A 601 -66.70 -14.46 27.46
CA GLU A 601 -66.15 -14.65 26.13
C GLU A 601 -67.19 -15.24 25.17
N SER A 602 -67.19 -14.83 23.92
CA SER A 602 -67.81 -15.54 22.82
C SER A 602 -66.82 -15.74 21.68
N PRO A 603 -66.88 -16.88 20.96
CA PRO A 603 -65.82 -17.39 20.08
C PRO A 603 -66.00 -16.95 18.62
N ARG A 604 -64.85 -16.68 17.98
CA ARG A 604 -64.53 -17.13 16.60
C ARG A 604 -63.06 -16.94 16.25
#